data_59ad5914147a07f135e983bb54d0daed
#
_entry.id   59ad5914147a07f135e983bb54d0daed
#
_cell.length_a   1.000
_cell.length_b   1.000
_cell.length_c   1.000
_cell.angle_alpha   90.00
_cell.angle_beta   90.00
_cell.angle_gamma   90.00
#
_symmetry.space_group_name_H-M   'P 1'
#
loop_
_entity.id
_entity.type
_entity.pdbx_description
1 polymer ?
#
loop_
_entity_poly.entity_id
_entity_poly.type
_entity_poly.pdbx_seq_one_letter_code
_entity_poly.pdbx_strand_id
1 'polypeptide(L)'
;MKKVQKYWKSVLLVTILLAGVLGIYVARFELRDKVMEIYFFDLDRGRSIFLRTPHNQTILIDGGQNSQIMRELTKILPFYRRRIDTVIVTNSFPKNVGGLSEVVRRYEVGKIVEPALMGTSTALEA
;
A
#
# COMPACT_ATOMS: atom_id res chain seq x y z
N MET A 1 -54.89 12.62 -7.95
CA MET A 1 -54.21 11.60 -8.83
C MET A 1 -53.53 12.18 -10.08
N LYS A 2 -54.02 13.28 -10.67
CA LYS A 2 -53.37 13.86 -11.88
C LYS A 2 -51.99 14.52 -11.65
N LYS A 3 -51.67 14.97 -10.43
CA LYS A 3 -50.37 15.61 -10.11
C LYS A 3 -49.23 14.60 -10.01
N VAL A 4 -49.46 13.37 -9.56
CA VAL A 4 -48.43 12.31 -9.47
C VAL A 4 -47.96 11.89 -10.87
N GLN A 5 -48.87 11.86 -11.86
CA GLN A 5 -48.57 11.47 -13.21
C GLN A 5 -47.67 12.48 -13.97
N LYS A 6 -47.71 13.77 -13.56
CA LYS A 6 -46.89 14.83 -14.19
C LYS A 6 -45.40 14.70 -13.79
N TYR A 7 -45.08 14.24 -12.58
CA TYR A 7 -43.70 14.16 -12.09
C TYR A 7 -43.07 12.80 -12.29
N TRP A 8 -43.86 11.78 -12.65
CA TRP A 8 -43.36 10.42 -12.88
C TRP A 8 -42.22 10.38 -13.91
N LYS A 9 -42.37 11.07 -15.03
CA LYS A 9 -41.34 11.13 -16.07
C LYS A 9 -40.05 11.78 -15.56
N SER A 10 -40.16 12.84 -14.78
CA SER A 10 -38.99 13.51 -14.20
C SER A 10 -38.29 12.66 -13.14
N VAL A 11 -39.06 11.97 -12.31
CA VAL A 11 -38.52 11.04 -11.30
C VAL A 11 -37.80 9.88 -11.98
N LEU A 12 -38.39 9.31 -13.02
CA LEU A 12 -37.78 8.21 -13.80
C LEU A 12 -36.49 8.65 -14.48
N LEU A 13 -36.45 9.88 -15.02
CA LEU A 13 -35.26 10.46 -15.66
C LEU A 13 -34.12 10.67 -14.65
N VAL A 14 -34.44 11.20 -13.46
CA VAL A 14 -33.45 11.39 -12.38
C VAL A 14 -32.90 10.06 -11.87
N THR A 15 -33.76 9.04 -11.74
CA THR A 15 -33.33 7.70 -11.29
C THR A 15 -32.38 7.05 -12.29
N ILE A 16 -32.67 7.16 -13.60
CA ILE A 16 -31.78 6.65 -14.67
C ILE A 16 -30.45 7.39 -14.67
N LEU A 17 -30.46 8.73 -14.50
CA LEU A 17 -29.23 9.53 -14.41
C LEU A 17 -28.38 9.13 -13.21
N LEU A 18 -28.99 8.98 -12.03
CA LEU A 18 -28.29 8.54 -10.82
C LEU A 18 -27.71 7.12 -10.97
N ALA A 19 -28.48 6.19 -11.56
CA ALA A 19 -27.99 4.84 -11.84
C ALA A 19 -26.84 4.85 -12.84
N GLY A 20 -26.89 5.70 -13.86
CA GLY A 20 -25.81 5.88 -14.84
C GLY A 20 -24.53 6.43 -14.19
N VAL A 21 -24.64 7.46 -13.36
CA VAL A 21 -23.50 8.04 -12.62
C VAL A 21 -22.90 7.02 -11.68
N LEU A 22 -23.74 6.28 -10.94
CA LEU A 22 -23.29 5.22 -10.03
C LEU A 22 -22.58 4.10 -10.81
N GLY A 23 -23.11 3.68 -11.96
CA GLY A 23 -22.51 2.67 -12.83
C GLY A 23 -21.12 3.11 -13.34
N ILE A 24 -20.98 4.36 -13.77
CA ILE A 24 -19.70 4.94 -14.20
C ILE A 24 -18.72 5.00 -13.03
N TYR A 25 -19.18 5.35 -11.83
CA TYR A 25 -18.35 5.41 -10.64
C TYR A 25 -17.82 4.03 -10.26
N VAL A 26 -18.68 3.01 -10.24
CA VAL A 26 -18.30 1.61 -9.96
C VAL A 26 -17.34 1.08 -11.02
N ALA A 27 -17.65 1.31 -12.32
CA ALA A 27 -16.78 0.89 -13.41
C ALA A 27 -15.38 1.53 -13.33
N ARG A 28 -15.29 2.82 -12.98
CA ARG A 28 -14.00 3.49 -12.78
C ARG A 28 -13.25 2.96 -11.57
N PHE A 29 -13.94 2.50 -10.55
CA PHE A 29 -13.31 1.90 -9.37
C PHE A 29 -12.74 0.51 -9.68
N GLU A 30 -13.44 -0.28 -10.50
CA GLU A 30 -12.98 -1.63 -10.91
C GLU A 30 -11.93 -1.58 -12.04
N LEU A 31 -12.03 -0.60 -12.93
CA LEU A 31 -11.10 -0.40 -14.06
C LEU A 31 -9.87 0.45 -13.71
N ARG A 32 -9.65 0.73 -12.44
CA ARG A 32 -8.36 1.27 -12.01
C ARG A 32 -7.31 0.26 -12.44
N ASP A 33 -6.46 0.70 -13.37
CA ASP A 33 -5.41 -0.12 -13.94
C ASP A 33 -4.72 -0.91 -12.83
N LYS A 34 -4.93 -2.22 -12.85
CA LYS A 34 -4.30 -3.15 -11.92
C LYS A 34 -2.86 -3.34 -12.35
N VAL A 35 -2.09 -2.26 -12.27
CA VAL A 35 -0.66 -2.26 -12.57
C VAL A 35 0.15 -2.52 -11.32
N MET A 36 1.26 -3.18 -11.50
CA MET A 36 2.27 -3.30 -10.46
C MET A 36 3.15 -2.05 -10.48
N GLU A 37 3.25 -1.38 -9.36
CA GLU A 37 4.11 -0.21 -9.18
C GLU A 37 5.37 -0.63 -8.43
N ILE A 38 6.53 -0.25 -8.93
CA ILE A 38 7.82 -0.53 -8.31
C ILE A 38 8.54 0.80 -8.11
N TYR A 39 8.91 1.08 -6.88
CA TYR A 39 9.66 2.28 -6.49
C TYR A 39 11.03 1.87 -5.97
N PHE A 40 12.06 2.38 -6.59
CA PHE A 40 13.44 2.22 -6.15
C PHE A 40 13.85 3.46 -5.34
N PHE A 41 14.15 3.26 -4.08
CA PHE A 41 14.63 4.34 -3.22
C PHE A 41 16.15 4.33 -3.18
N ASP A 42 16.74 5.40 -3.68
CA ASP A 42 18.18 5.66 -3.54
C ASP A 42 18.38 6.42 -2.22
N LEU A 43 18.86 5.71 -1.22
CA LEU A 43 19.11 6.24 0.11
C LEU A 43 20.61 6.53 0.24
N ASP A 44 20.99 7.54 1.03
CA ASP A 44 22.41 7.93 1.20
C ASP A 44 23.30 6.75 1.59
N ARG A 45 22.75 5.82 2.38
CA ARG A 45 23.41 4.57 2.75
C ARG A 45 22.42 3.41 2.73
N GLY A 46 22.57 2.59 1.71
CA GLY A 46 21.71 1.44 1.46
C GLY A 46 20.70 1.68 0.35
N ARG A 47 19.91 0.69 0.11
CA ARG A 47 18.85 0.70 -0.91
C ARG A 47 17.58 0.14 -0.33
N SER A 48 16.47 0.53 -0.89
CA SER A 48 15.17 -0.04 -0.56
C SER A 48 14.31 -0.08 -1.81
N ILE A 49 13.48 -1.08 -1.89
CA ILE A 49 12.52 -1.23 -3.00
C ILE A 49 11.13 -1.38 -2.38
N PHE A 50 10.20 -0.58 -2.88
CA PHE A 50 8.81 -0.69 -2.48
C PHE A 50 7.97 -1.12 -3.69
N LEU A 51 7.15 -2.14 -3.49
CA LEU A 51 6.26 -2.66 -4.51
C LEU A 51 4.81 -2.52 -4.05
N ARG A 52 3.97 -2.13 -5.00
CA ARG A 52 2.52 -2.18 -4.84
C ARG A 52 1.95 -3.08 -5.92
N THR A 53 1.30 -4.17 -5.49
CA THR A 53 0.69 -5.12 -6.43
C THR A 53 -0.62 -4.58 -7.01
N PRO A 54 -1.11 -5.16 -8.12
CA PRO A 54 -2.43 -4.83 -8.68
C PRO A 54 -3.59 -5.00 -7.69
N HIS A 55 -3.43 -5.87 -6.69
CA HIS A 55 -4.40 -6.08 -5.61
C HIS A 55 -4.17 -5.16 -4.41
N ASN A 56 -3.35 -4.10 -4.60
CA ASN A 56 -3.05 -3.10 -3.59
C ASN A 56 -2.32 -3.63 -2.34
N GLN A 57 -1.67 -4.79 -2.45
CA GLN A 57 -0.75 -5.28 -1.43
C GLN A 57 0.59 -4.54 -1.54
N THR A 58 1.21 -4.29 -0.42
CA THR A 58 2.44 -3.53 -0.33
C THR A 58 3.57 -4.39 0.22
N ILE A 59 4.71 -4.33 -0.46
CA ILE A 59 5.91 -5.08 -0.11
C ILE A 59 7.07 -4.09 -0.02
N LEU A 60 7.78 -4.09 1.08
CA LEU A 60 9.00 -3.32 1.28
C LEU A 60 10.19 -4.28 1.36
N ILE A 61 11.19 -4.06 0.53
CA ILE A 61 12.42 -4.85 0.51
C ILE A 61 13.56 -3.98 1.01
N ASP A 62 14.14 -4.35 2.13
CA ASP A 62 15.15 -3.62 2.89
C ASP A 62 14.69 -2.19 3.30
N GLY A 63 15.40 -1.56 4.19
CA GLY A 63 15.03 -0.26 4.75
C GLY A 63 16.15 0.77 4.73
N GLY A 64 17.30 0.43 4.16
CA GLY A 64 18.47 1.29 4.24
C GLY A 64 19.05 1.38 5.66
N GLN A 65 20.02 2.25 5.86
CA GLN A 65 20.73 2.35 7.14
C GLN A 65 20.01 3.22 8.17
N ASN A 66 19.24 4.21 7.72
CA ASN A 66 18.69 5.25 8.57
C ASN A 66 17.19 5.53 8.30
N SER A 67 16.64 6.50 8.99
CA SER A 67 15.23 6.87 8.88
C SER A 67 14.82 7.54 7.56
N GLN A 68 15.71 7.69 6.59
CA GLN A 68 15.38 8.29 5.28
C GLN A 68 14.28 7.52 4.56
N ILE A 69 14.20 6.21 4.75
CA ILE A 69 13.13 5.38 4.20
C ILE A 69 11.74 5.90 4.59
N MET A 70 11.59 6.46 5.78
CA MET A 70 10.32 7.02 6.25
C MET A 70 9.88 8.20 5.39
N ARG A 71 10.81 9.08 5.01
CA ARG A 71 10.53 10.21 4.14
C ARG A 71 10.10 9.76 2.75
N GLU A 72 10.75 8.74 2.21
CA GLU A 72 10.39 8.21 0.90
C GLU A 72 9.02 7.49 0.92
N LEU A 73 8.74 6.71 1.94
CA LEU A 73 7.45 6.07 2.13
C LEU A 73 6.30 7.08 2.26
N THR A 74 6.51 8.20 2.95
CA THR A 74 5.47 9.23 3.09
C THR A 74 5.15 9.97 1.79
N LYS A 75 6.02 9.94 0.80
CA LYS A 75 5.75 10.51 -0.53
C LYS A 75 4.79 9.64 -1.35
N ILE A 76 4.80 8.33 -1.15
CA ILE A 76 4.06 7.37 -1.97
C ILE A 76 2.87 6.73 -1.25
N LEU A 77 2.91 6.65 0.08
CA LEU A 77 1.81 6.13 0.88
C LEU A 77 0.94 7.27 1.39
N PRO A 78 -0.39 7.19 1.19
CA PRO A 78 -1.31 8.17 1.78
C PRO A 78 -1.23 8.12 3.31
N PHE A 79 -1.46 9.25 3.98
CA PHE A 79 -1.34 9.39 5.44
C PHE A 79 -2.25 8.46 6.24
N TYR A 80 -3.37 8.02 5.66
CA TYR A 80 -4.33 7.08 6.26
C TYR A 80 -3.91 5.62 6.13
N ARG A 81 -2.97 5.30 5.23
CA ARG A 81 -2.46 3.94 5.04
C ARG A 81 -1.27 3.71 5.96
N ARG A 82 -1.53 3.05 7.09
CA ARG A 82 -0.54 2.76 8.11
C ARG A 82 -0.13 1.29 8.17
N ARG A 83 -0.31 0.56 7.07
CA ARG A 83 0.02 -0.85 6.98
C ARG A 83 0.90 -1.13 5.77
N ILE A 84 1.93 -1.95 5.99
CA ILE A 84 2.76 -2.58 4.98
C ILE A 84 2.52 -4.09 5.10
N ASP A 85 2.07 -4.73 4.03
CA ASP A 85 1.63 -6.12 4.10
C ASP A 85 2.80 -7.08 4.31
N THR A 86 3.94 -6.83 3.65
CA THR A 86 5.13 -7.67 3.77
C THR A 86 6.39 -6.81 3.78
N VAL A 87 7.30 -7.13 4.68
CA VAL A 87 8.67 -6.61 4.70
C VAL A 87 9.61 -7.78 4.42
N ILE A 88 10.49 -7.60 3.44
CA ILE A 88 11.52 -8.59 3.08
C ILE A 88 12.88 -8.02 3.47
N VAL A 89 13.60 -8.76 4.26
CA VAL A 89 14.98 -8.45 4.65
C VAL A 89 15.91 -9.32 3.82
N THR A 90 16.77 -8.74 3.00
CA THR A 90 17.67 -9.53 2.14
C THR A 90 18.90 -10.02 2.89
N ASN A 91 19.36 -9.24 3.85
CA ASN A 91 20.46 -9.62 4.75
C ASN A 91 20.42 -8.76 6.04
N SER A 92 21.13 -9.21 7.06
CA SER A 92 21.16 -8.55 8.37
C SER A 92 22.18 -7.41 8.50
N PHE A 93 22.75 -6.92 7.40
CA PHE A 93 23.70 -5.81 7.49
C PHE A 93 23.00 -4.51 7.88
N PRO A 94 23.59 -3.68 8.76
CA PRO A 94 22.99 -2.43 9.22
C PRO A 94 22.55 -1.50 8.09
N LYS A 95 23.26 -1.49 6.96
CA LYS A 95 22.92 -0.70 5.77
C LYS A 95 21.61 -1.09 5.11
N ASN A 96 21.07 -2.27 5.41
CA ASN A 96 19.83 -2.79 4.83
C ASN A 96 18.68 -2.79 5.83
N VAL A 97 18.95 -2.98 7.12
CA VAL A 97 17.92 -3.16 8.15
C VAL A 97 17.78 -1.96 9.09
N GLY A 98 18.75 -1.06 9.13
CA GLY A 98 18.76 0.04 10.10
C GLY A 98 17.48 0.89 10.08
N GLY A 99 16.97 1.22 8.89
CA GLY A 99 15.74 1.99 8.72
C GLY A 99 14.46 1.22 9.03
N LEU A 100 14.49 -0.11 9.03
CA LEU A 100 13.30 -0.94 9.27
C LEU A 100 12.77 -0.79 10.70
N SER A 101 13.61 -0.47 11.67
CA SER A 101 13.21 -0.20 13.05
C SER A 101 12.19 0.95 13.13
N GLU A 102 12.39 2.01 12.36
CA GLU A 102 11.44 3.12 12.27
C GLU A 102 10.17 2.74 11.50
N VAL A 103 10.31 1.89 10.49
CA VAL A 103 9.17 1.40 9.71
C VAL A 103 8.21 0.61 10.61
N VAL A 104 8.71 -0.37 11.37
CA VAL A 104 7.87 -1.19 12.27
C VAL A 104 7.30 -0.40 13.45
N ARG A 105 7.90 0.73 13.83
CA ARG A 105 7.34 1.63 14.84
C ARG A 105 6.15 2.45 14.33
N ARG A 106 6.13 2.79 13.05
CA ARG A 106 5.12 3.68 12.45
C ARG A 106 4.06 2.97 11.61
N TYR A 107 4.42 1.85 11.03
CA TYR A 107 3.54 1.04 10.19
C TYR A 107 3.26 -0.30 10.85
N GLU A 108 2.04 -0.76 10.74
CA GLU A 108 1.69 -2.13 11.06
C GLU A 108 2.26 -3.03 9.95
N VAL A 109 3.14 -3.96 10.30
CA VAL A 109 3.73 -4.91 9.36
C VAL A 109 2.98 -6.24 9.46
N GLY A 110 2.42 -6.70 8.35
CA GLY A 110 1.65 -7.93 8.31
C GLY A 110 2.54 -9.18 8.38
N LYS A 111 3.67 -9.18 7.65
CA LYS A 111 4.61 -10.30 7.61
C LYS A 111 6.03 -9.78 7.40
N ILE A 112 6.98 -10.39 8.10
CA ILE A 112 8.41 -10.19 7.85
C ILE A 112 8.99 -11.48 7.29
N VAL A 113 9.75 -11.36 6.21
CA VAL A 113 10.46 -12.46 5.56
C VAL A 113 11.94 -12.18 5.66
N GLU A 114 12.64 -13.07 6.34
CA GLU A 114 14.09 -12.99 6.51
C GLU A 114 14.75 -14.22 5.87
N PRO A 115 15.99 -14.11 5.38
CA PRO A 115 16.72 -15.27 4.92
C PRO A 115 17.00 -16.19 6.10
N ALA A 116 16.77 -17.48 5.92
CA ALA A 116 17.17 -18.48 6.90
C ALA A 116 18.70 -18.43 7.05
N LEU A 117 19.17 -17.85 8.14
CA LEU A 117 20.58 -17.95 8.51
C LEU A 117 20.84 -19.39 8.92
N MET A 118 21.55 -20.13 8.10
CA MET A 118 22.15 -21.39 8.55
C MET A 118 23.21 -21.05 9.60
N GLY A 119 22.86 -21.18 10.86
CA GLY A 119 23.79 -21.05 11.95
C GLY A 119 23.37 -20.06 13.04
N THR A 120 22.98 -20.60 14.18
CA THR A 120 22.68 -19.98 15.49
C THR A 120 21.36 -19.25 15.63
N SER A 121 20.30 -20.02 15.72
CA SER A 121 18.98 -19.62 16.24
C SER A 121 18.97 -19.62 17.79
N THR A 122 19.68 -18.71 18.44
CA THR A 122 19.59 -18.57 19.92
C THR A 122 19.36 -17.14 20.40
N ALA A 123 19.10 -16.20 19.50
CA ALA A 123 18.95 -14.79 19.87
C ALA A 123 17.54 -14.23 19.71
N LEU A 124 16.54 -15.03 19.33
CA LEU A 124 15.16 -14.58 19.09
C LEU A 124 14.10 -15.26 19.95
N GLU A 125 14.52 -16.04 20.96
CA GLU A 125 13.65 -16.59 22.01
C GLU A 125 13.93 -15.93 23.37
N ALA A 126 13.94 -14.64 23.40
CA ALA A 126 14.00 -13.91 24.67
C ALA A 126 13.01 -12.74 24.64
#